data_7159ddc73fdcdf40dbe7339a079fd418
#
_entry.id   7159ddc73fdcdf40dbe7339a079fd418
#
_cell.length_a   1.000
_cell.length_b   1.000
_cell.length_c   1.000
_cell.angle_alpha   90.00
_cell.angle_beta   90.00
_cell.angle_gamma   90.00
#
_symmetry.space_group_name_H-M   'P 1'
#
loop_
_entity.id
_entity.type
_entity.pdbx_description
1 polymer ?
#
loop_
_entity_poly.entity_id
_entity_poly.type
_entity_poly.pdbx_seq_one_letter_code
_entity_poly.pdbx_strand_id
1 'polypeptide(L)'
;MGMKMLTPLLFPAALIYGGITALRNYFFDWGILKSIKTKYKSIGVGNLSIGGTGKSVVIDYLISLFNENQNLTVLSRGYKRKTKGVVIASIDCTYETIGDEPFQFFKKYNGLDVIVSEKRIKGMQAIDQLKNQPDILLFDDVMQHRYVETDTLILTTTYNRPYFSDQHLPLGRLRESKSSASRAQIILVTKCPENLTNFQQKKILKKINPLSYQSVFFTKIDYSENIINREKNKPLSSLEFPFLLITGIDNPDPLVNFLEAKKLNFNHLKFSNHHRFSVSEIKNIESKRSKKLILTTEKDFARLENYFNSDILFYLPIKMSFFDRTETQRFHSLVQKN
;
A
#
# COMPACT_ATOMS: atom_id res chain seq x y z
N MET A 1 13.73 -18.60 19.25
CA MET A 1 13.22 -19.44 20.35
C MET A 1 12.29 -18.69 21.33
N GLY A 2 12.45 -17.37 21.53
CA GLY A 2 11.65 -16.59 22.52
C GLY A 2 10.17 -16.39 22.24
N MET A 3 9.71 -16.43 20.98
CA MET A 3 8.31 -16.11 20.64
C MET A 3 7.32 -17.24 20.98
N LYS A 4 7.74 -18.50 21.00
CA LYS A 4 6.88 -19.64 21.38
C LYS A 4 6.56 -19.70 22.88
N MET A 5 7.44 -19.17 23.75
CA MET A 5 7.21 -19.14 25.21
C MET A 5 6.22 -18.06 25.65
N LEU A 6 6.04 -16.98 24.87
CA LEU A 6 5.09 -15.90 25.15
C LEU A 6 3.66 -16.18 24.63
N THR A 7 3.49 -17.20 23.79
CA THR A 7 2.19 -17.53 23.16
C THR A 7 1.08 -17.76 24.19
N PRO A 8 1.26 -18.53 25.29
CA PRO A 8 0.20 -18.74 26.27
C PRO A 8 -0.24 -17.45 26.99
N LEU A 9 0.72 -16.55 27.23
CA LEU A 9 0.48 -15.27 27.91
C LEU A 9 -0.28 -14.27 27.02
N LEU A 10 -0.05 -14.30 25.72
CA LEU A 10 -0.69 -13.40 24.74
C LEU A 10 -2.06 -13.92 24.25
N PHE A 11 -2.36 -15.20 24.48
CA PHE A 11 -3.60 -15.81 24.00
C PHE A 11 -4.87 -15.15 24.56
N PRO A 12 -5.00 -14.90 25.89
CA PRO A 12 -6.15 -14.19 26.43
C PRO A 12 -6.33 -12.79 25.85
N ALA A 13 -5.22 -12.05 25.68
CA ALA A 13 -5.25 -10.72 25.08
C ALA A 13 -5.73 -10.75 23.62
N ALA A 14 -5.34 -11.76 22.86
CA ALA A 14 -5.81 -11.93 21.47
C ALA A 14 -7.29 -12.29 21.39
N LEU A 15 -7.79 -13.09 22.33
CA LEU A 15 -9.22 -13.40 22.42
C LEU A 15 -10.05 -12.16 22.78
N ILE A 16 -9.62 -11.37 23.76
CA ILE A 16 -10.28 -10.12 24.14
C ILE A 16 -10.29 -9.13 22.98
N TYR A 17 -9.15 -8.93 22.34
CA TYR A 17 -9.04 -8.06 21.16
C TYR A 17 -9.96 -8.52 20.03
N GLY A 18 -9.92 -9.82 19.73
CA GLY A 18 -10.80 -10.44 18.73
C GLY A 18 -12.29 -10.28 19.06
N GLY A 19 -12.67 -10.47 20.33
CA GLY A 19 -14.03 -10.29 20.81
C GLY A 19 -14.53 -8.85 20.69
N ILE A 20 -13.72 -7.88 21.10
CA ILE A 20 -14.06 -6.44 20.99
C ILE A 20 -14.25 -6.03 19.53
N THR A 21 -13.33 -6.45 18.64
CA THR A 21 -13.43 -6.11 17.22
C THR A 21 -14.62 -6.81 16.55
N ALA A 22 -14.92 -8.06 16.94
CA ALA A 22 -16.07 -8.79 16.46
C ALA A 22 -17.39 -8.14 16.92
N LEU A 23 -17.51 -7.78 18.20
CA LEU A 23 -18.69 -7.10 18.75
C LEU A 23 -18.95 -5.76 18.07
N ARG A 24 -17.88 -4.96 17.86
CA ARG A 24 -17.99 -3.71 17.10
C ARG A 24 -18.51 -3.95 15.69
N ASN A 25 -17.99 -4.97 15.00
CA ASN A 25 -18.43 -5.30 13.66
C ASN A 25 -19.89 -5.76 13.63
N TYR A 26 -20.31 -6.54 14.62
CA TYR A 26 -21.69 -6.97 14.79
C TYR A 26 -22.67 -5.78 14.94
N PHE A 27 -22.28 -4.73 15.69
CA PHE A 27 -23.10 -3.51 15.81
C PHE A 27 -23.27 -2.77 14.47
N PHE A 28 -22.28 -2.81 13.59
CA PHE A 28 -22.44 -2.31 12.23
C PHE A 28 -23.33 -3.21 11.38
N ASP A 29 -23.18 -4.54 11.49
CA ASP A 29 -23.96 -5.49 10.72
C ASP A 29 -25.46 -5.45 11.09
N TRP A 30 -25.78 -5.15 12.34
CA TRP A 30 -27.14 -4.94 12.81
C TRP A 30 -27.67 -3.51 12.65
N GLY A 31 -26.88 -2.61 12.08
CA GLY A 31 -27.30 -1.22 11.87
C GLY A 31 -27.37 -0.36 13.13
N ILE A 32 -26.90 -0.85 14.29
CA ILE A 32 -26.78 -0.08 15.54
C ILE A 32 -25.75 1.04 15.32
N LEU A 33 -24.60 0.70 14.72
CA LEU A 33 -23.64 1.70 14.22
C LEU A 33 -23.90 1.93 12.74
N LYS A 34 -24.08 3.20 12.35
CA LYS A 34 -24.43 3.55 10.97
C LYS A 34 -23.17 3.83 10.13
N SER A 35 -23.17 3.32 8.91
CA SER A 35 -22.21 3.67 7.86
C SER A 35 -22.82 4.77 6.98
N ILE A 36 -21.96 5.66 6.48
CA ILE A 36 -22.33 6.74 5.56
C ILE A 36 -21.75 6.40 4.20
N LYS A 37 -22.61 6.32 3.19
CA LYS A 37 -22.20 6.17 1.79
C LYS A 37 -21.86 7.55 1.22
N THR A 38 -20.82 7.63 0.43
CA THR A 38 -20.48 8.83 -0.34
C THR A 38 -21.40 8.96 -1.55
N LYS A 39 -21.59 10.19 -2.02
CA LYS A 39 -22.31 10.47 -3.28
C LYS A 39 -21.47 10.22 -4.54
N TYR A 40 -20.15 10.12 -4.35
CA TYR A 40 -19.20 9.86 -5.42
C TYR A 40 -19.03 8.36 -5.64
N LYS A 41 -18.77 7.96 -6.88
CA LYS A 41 -18.29 6.60 -7.15
C LYS A 41 -17.05 6.32 -6.31
N SER A 42 -17.04 5.23 -5.58
CA SER A 42 -16.05 5.00 -4.54
C SER A 42 -15.44 3.60 -4.57
N ILE A 43 -14.11 3.57 -4.49
CA ILE A 43 -13.36 2.33 -4.40
C ILE A 43 -12.52 2.37 -3.12
N GLY A 44 -12.76 1.41 -2.24
CA GLY A 44 -11.99 1.25 -1.03
C GLY A 44 -10.93 0.15 -1.17
N VAL A 45 -9.72 0.43 -0.72
CA VAL A 45 -8.67 -0.58 -0.60
C VAL A 45 -8.32 -0.75 0.87
N GLY A 46 -8.31 -2.01 1.33
CA GLY A 46 -8.00 -2.30 2.71
C GLY A 46 -7.40 -3.68 2.91
N ASN A 47 -7.09 -4.01 4.15
CA ASN A 47 -6.58 -5.32 4.53
C ASN A 47 -7.03 -5.69 5.95
N LEU A 48 -6.96 -6.97 6.28
CA LEU A 48 -7.28 -7.48 7.61
C LEU A 48 -6.05 -7.58 8.52
N SER A 49 -4.85 -7.68 7.96
CA SER A 49 -3.60 -7.88 8.70
C SER A 49 -2.77 -6.61 8.76
N ILE A 50 -2.06 -6.36 9.86
CA ILE A 50 -1.02 -5.32 9.90
C ILE A 50 0.15 -5.69 8.99
N GLY A 51 0.86 -4.67 8.46
CA GLY A 51 2.03 -4.82 7.59
C GLY A 51 1.74 -4.56 6.12
N GLY A 52 2.75 -4.75 5.29
CA GLY A 52 2.75 -4.38 3.88
C GLY A 52 2.01 -5.38 2.98
N THR A 53 0.70 -5.34 2.95
CA THR A 53 -0.12 -6.21 2.08
C THR A 53 -0.27 -5.72 0.64
N GLY A 54 0.45 -4.66 0.25
CA GLY A 54 0.41 -4.15 -1.12
C GLY A 54 -0.67 -3.08 -1.38
N LYS A 55 -1.38 -2.57 -0.35
CA LYS A 55 -2.43 -1.55 -0.52
C LYS A 55 -1.97 -0.35 -1.36
N SER A 56 -0.83 0.24 -1.01
CA SER A 56 -0.32 1.43 -1.72
C SER A 56 -0.06 1.17 -3.19
N VAL A 57 0.42 -0.04 -3.55
CA VAL A 57 0.65 -0.42 -4.95
C VAL A 57 -0.68 -0.64 -5.68
N VAL A 58 -1.71 -1.13 -4.99
CA VAL A 58 -3.08 -1.25 -5.54
C VAL A 58 -3.70 0.13 -5.75
N ILE A 59 -3.57 1.05 -4.80
CA ILE A 59 -4.03 2.44 -4.95
C ILE A 59 -3.30 3.11 -6.11
N ASP A 60 -1.98 2.98 -6.20
CA ASP A 60 -1.16 3.50 -7.30
C ASP A 60 -1.63 2.97 -8.67
N TYR A 61 -1.93 1.67 -8.74
CA TYR A 61 -2.50 1.05 -9.94
C TYR A 61 -3.86 1.65 -10.31
N LEU A 62 -4.76 1.83 -9.34
CA LEU A 62 -6.08 2.42 -9.58
C LEU A 62 -5.96 3.89 -10.01
N ILE A 63 -5.05 4.66 -9.40
CA ILE A 63 -4.78 6.04 -9.84
C ILE A 63 -4.31 6.02 -11.29
N SER A 64 -3.34 5.18 -11.65
CA SER A 64 -2.84 5.11 -13.03
C SER A 64 -3.91 4.66 -14.03
N LEU A 65 -4.90 3.87 -13.59
CA LEU A 65 -6.00 3.42 -14.44
C LEU A 65 -7.02 4.53 -14.76
N PHE A 66 -7.25 5.44 -13.82
CA PHE A 66 -8.34 6.43 -13.92
C PHE A 66 -7.88 7.86 -14.15
N ASN A 67 -6.65 8.23 -13.74
CA ASN A 67 -6.20 9.62 -13.64
C ASN A 67 -6.17 10.40 -14.97
N GLU A 68 -6.07 9.71 -16.11
CA GLU A 68 -6.02 10.40 -17.41
C GLU A 68 -7.38 10.94 -17.87
N ASN A 69 -8.49 10.33 -17.41
CA ASN A 69 -9.83 10.58 -17.96
C ASN A 69 -10.85 11.02 -16.91
N GLN A 70 -10.49 11.08 -15.63
CA GLN A 70 -11.43 11.32 -14.53
C GLN A 70 -10.78 12.14 -13.42
N ASN A 71 -11.58 13.00 -12.78
CA ASN A 71 -11.13 13.70 -11.57
C ASN A 71 -11.07 12.70 -10.41
N LEU A 72 -9.87 12.46 -9.91
CA LEU A 72 -9.64 11.53 -8.80
C LEU A 72 -9.35 12.27 -7.51
N THR A 73 -9.91 11.77 -6.42
CA THR A 73 -9.49 12.14 -5.07
C THR A 73 -9.08 10.88 -4.29
N VAL A 74 -7.95 10.94 -3.62
CA VAL A 74 -7.52 9.90 -2.67
C VAL A 74 -7.76 10.39 -1.25
N LEU A 75 -8.55 9.63 -0.47
CA LEU A 75 -8.74 9.89 0.95
C LEU A 75 -8.01 8.83 1.78
N SER A 76 -6.90 9.22 2.40
CA SER A 76 -6.09 8.38 3.26
C SER A 76 -6.14 8.80 4.73
N ARG A 77 -5.57 7.98 5.61
CA ARG A 77 -5.38 8.33 7.02
C ARG A 77 -4.21 9.29 7.23
N GLY A 78 -3.20 9.22 6.38
CA GLY A 78 -1.93 9.89 6.62
C GLY A 78 -1.16 9.21 7.76
N TYR A 79 -0.84 7.93 7.62
CA TYR A 79 -0.14 7.17 8.66
C TYR A 79 1.21 7.81 9.02
N LYS A 80 1.50 7.93 10.33
CA LYS A 80 2.71 8.54 10.91
C LYS A 80 2.94 10.04 10.58
N ARG A 81 1.96 10.75 10.02
CA ARG A 81 2.06 12.21 9.84
C ARG A 81 2.11 12.93 11.19
N LYS A 82 2.68 14.13 11.20
CA LYS A 82 2.74 14.99 12.39
C LYS A 82 1.48 15.84 12.60
N THR A 83 0.76 16.13 11.52
CA THR A 83 -0.47 16.92 11.54
C THR A 83 -1.67 16.13 12.07
N LYS A 84 -2.73 16.81 12.46
CA LYS A 84 -4.01 16.22 12.89
C LYS A 84 -5.18 16.83 12.12
N GLY A 85 -6.32 16.12 12.12
CA GLY A 85 -7.54 16.60 11.46
C GLY A 85 -7.50 16.39 9.95
N VAL A 86 -8.23 17.20 9.20
CA VAL A 86 -8.27 17.16 7.74
C VAL A 86 -7.14 18.02 7.20
N VAL A 87 -6.36 17.46 6.26
CA VAL A 87 -5.38 18.22 5.49
C VAL A 87 -5.57 17.88 4.01
N ILE A 88 -5.77 18.90 3.20
CA ILE A 88 -5.79 18.82 1.73
C ILE A 88 -4.35 19.04 1.27
N ALA A 89 -3.82 18.16 0.45
CA ALA A 89 -2.46 18.27 -0.06
C ALA A 89 -2.30 19.52 -0.93
N SER A 90 -1.18 20.20 -0.75
CA SER A 90 -0.77 21.38 -1.51
C SER A 90 0.72 21.26 -1.85
N ILE A 91 1.21 22.20 -2.66
CA ILE A 91 2.62 22.21 -3.09
C ILE A 91 3.60 22.24 -1.91
N ASP A 92 3.19 22.85 -0.78
CA ASP A 92 4.00 23.00 0.44
C ASP A 92 3.95 21.75 1.35
N CYS A 93 3.13 20.76 1.02
CA CYS A 93 3.03 19.54 1.80
C CYS A 93 4.30 18.69 1.69
N THR A 94 4.60 18.00 2.79
CA THR A 94 5.71 17.05 2.91
C THR A 94 5.20 15.69 3.38
N TYR A 95 6.03 14.67 3.31
CA TYR A 95 5.71 13.37 3.90
C TYR A 95 5.41 13.45 5.41
N GLU A 96 5.96 14.46 6.11
CA GLU A 96 5.67 14.69 7.53
C GLU A 96 4.28 15.28 7.78
N THR A 97 3.76 16.07 6.83
CA THR A 97 2.45 16.73 6.97
C THR A 97 1.29 15.86 6.56
N ILE A 98 1.43 15.03 5.53
CA ILE A 98 0.34 14.20 5.00
C ILE A 98 0.62 12.69 5.06
N GLY A 99 1.85 12.26 5.40
CA GLY A 99 2.27 10.86 5.44
C GLY A 99 2.94 10.39 4.14
N ASP A 100 3.75 9.35 4.24
CA ASP A 100 4.61 8.87 3.14
C ASP A 100 3.82 8.51 1.87
N GLU A 101 2.79 7.67 2.00
CA GLU A 101 2.03 7.16 0.85
C GLU A 101 1.17 8.23 0.18
N PRO A 102 0.37 9.06 0.91
CA PRO A 102 -0.32 10.18 0.31
C PRO A 102 0.62 11.19 -0.35
N PHE A 103 1.78 11.47 0.25
CA PHE A 103 2.79 12.36 -0.33
C PHE A 103 3.36 11.80 -1.65
N GLN A 104 3.64 10.50 -1.68
CA GLN A 104 4.09 9.81 -2.90
C GLN A 104 3.06 9.97 -4.03
N PHE A 105 1.78 9.69 -3.77
CA PHE A 105 0.71 9.84 -4.77
C PHE A 105 0.58 11.29 -5.26
N PHE A 106 0.56 12.24 -4.33
CA PHE A 106 0.46 13.66 -4.67
C PHE A 106 1.62 14.15 -5.56
N LYS A 107 2.85 13.69 -5.29
CA LYS A 107 4.03 14.06 -6.08
C LYS A 107 4.14 13.33 -7.41
N LYS A 108 3.57 12.14 -7.54
CA LYS A 108 3.65 11.30 -8.74
C LYS A 108 2.62 11.68 -9.78
N TYR A 109 1.42 12.05 -9.37
CA TYR A 109 0.29 12.27 -10.26
C TYR A 109 -0.15 13.73 -10.28
N ASN A 110 0.04 14.39 -11.41
CA ASN A 110 -0.45 15.76 -11.60
C ASN A 110 -1.98 15.78 -11.63
N GLY A 111 -2.56 16.78 -10.96
CA GLY A 111 -4.02 16.95 -10.93
C GLY A 111 -4.76 16.01 -9.96
N LEU A 112 -4.05 15.15 -9.24
CA LEU A 112 -4.64 14.29 -8.23
C LEU A 112 -4.89 15.06 -6.93
N ASP A 113 -6.14 15.09 -6.48
CA ASP A 113 -6.47 15.57 -5.15
C ASP A 113 -6.17 14.50 -4.10
N VAL A 114 -5.38 14.86 -3.10
CA VAL A 114 -5.04 13.97 -1.98
C VAL A 114 -5.46 14.62 -0.67
N ILE A 115 -6.31 13.93 0.08
CA ILE A 115 -6.82 14.39 1.37
C ILE A 115 -6.47 13.37 2.43
N VAL A 116 -6.02 13.84 3.58
CA VAL A 116 -5.75 12.96 4.71
C VAL A 116 -6.60 13.34 5.91
N SER A 117 -7.17 12.33 6.57
CA SER A 117 -8.00 12.51 7.76
C SER A 117 -8.08 11.24 8.58
N GLU A 118 -7.92 11.30 9.88
CA GLU A 118 -8.14 10.17 10.79
C GLU A 118 -9.61 9.74 10.80
N LYS A 119 -10.52 10.74 10.72
CA LYS A 119 -11.97 10.54 10.64
C LYS A 119 -12.40 10.66 9.18
N ARG A 120 -12.60 9.54 8.48
CA ARG A 120 -12.96 9.51 7.06
C ARG A 120 -14.18 10.36 6.71
N ILE A 121 -15.18 10.42 7.61
CA ILE A 121 -16.39 11.26 7.44
C ILE A 121 -16.00 12.74 7.30
N LYS A 122 -15.08 13.24 8.14
CA LYS A 122 -14.60 14.62 8.02
C LYS A 122 -13.84 14.86 6.72
N GLY A 123 -13.08 13.87 6.27
CA GLY A 123 -12.43 13.91 4.96
C GLY A 123 -13.44 14.01 3.82
N MET A 124 -14.52 13.21 3.85
CA MET A 124 -15.60 13.27 2.87
C MET A 124 -16.28 14.64 2.86
N GLN A 125 -16.57 15.22 4.03
CA GLN A 125 -17.13 16.58 4.14
C GLN A 125 -16.21 17.64 3.52
N ALA A 126 -14.90 17.49 3.64
CA ALA A 126 -13.95 18.41 3.00
C ALA A 126 -13.92 18.22 1.48
N ILE A 127 -14.08 16.99 0.99
CA ILE A 127 -14.19 16.70 -0.46
C ILE A 127 -15.42 17.38 -1.05
N ASP A 128 -16.55 17.40 -0.32
CA ASP A 128 -17.77 18.08 -0.77
C ASP A 128 -17.59 19.60 -0.96
N GLN A 129 -16.56 20.18 -0.36
CA GLN A 129 -16.22 21.61 -0.46
C GLN A 129 -15.14 21.90 -1.52
N LEU A 130 -14.58 20.89 -2.18
CA LEU A 130 -13.62 21.10 -3.27
C LEU A 130 -14.30 21.81 -4.44
N LYS A 131 -13.56 22.70 -5.11
CA LYS A 131 -14.02 23.40 -6.30
C LYS A 131 -14.31 22.40 -7.44
N ASN A 132 -13.43 21.44 -7.64
CA ASN A 132 -13.60 20.35 -8.59
C ASN A 132 -13.93 19.10 -7.78
N GLN A 133 -15.16 18.62 -7.89
CA GLN A 133 -15.58 17.41 -7.20
C GLN A 133 -15.08 16.17 -7.96
N PRO A 134 -14.71 15.09 -7.25
CA PRO A 134 -14.20 13.89 -7.91
C PRO A 134 -15.31 13.13 -8.65
N ASP A 135 -14.94 12.54 -9.78
CA ASP A 135 -15.71 11.49 -10.42
C ASP A 135 -15.55 10.16 -9.66
N ILE A 136 -14.34 9.92 -9.16
CA ILE A 136 -14.01 8.73 -8.36
C ILE A 136 -13.28 9.12 -7.07
N LEU A 137 -13.72 8.55 -5.96
CA LEU A 137 -13.10 8.66 -4.65
C LEU A 137 -12.43 7.33 -4.26
N LEU A 138 -11.10 7.35 -4.13
CA LEU A 138 -10.31 6.21 -3.66
C LEU A 138 -10.08 6.32 -2.16
N PHE A 139 -10.48 5.30 -1.41
CA PHE A 139 -10.21 5.22 0.03
C PHE A 139 -9.01 4.30 0.30
N ASP A 140 -7.97 4.86 0.89
CA ASP A 140 -6.82 4.10 1.33
C ASP A 140 -6.97 3.64 2.79
N ASP A 141 -6.65 2.35 3.04
CA ASP A 141 -6.76 1.65 4.32
C ASP A 141 -8.12 1.80 4.99
N VAL A 142 -9.20 1.50 4.24
CA VAL A 142 -10.58 1.76 4.70
C VAL A 142 -11.21 0.59 5.46
N MET A 143 -10.66 -0.63 5.38
CA MET A 143 -11.29 -1.86 5.90
C MET A 143 -11.82 -1.73 7.34
N GLN A 144 -11.09 -1.08 8.24
CA GLN A 144 -11.47 -0.86 9.63
C GLN A 144 -12.35 0.37 9.84
N HIS A 145 -12.51 1.22 8.82
CA HIS A 145 -13.27 2.47 8.92
C HIS A 145 -14.73 2.28 8.51
N ARG A 146 -15.44 1.37 9.18
CA ARG A 146 -16.83 0.98 8.87
C ARG A 146 -17.87 2.09 8.95
N TYR A 147 -17.53 3.26 9.48
CA TYR A 147 -18.40 4.44 9.40
C TYR A 147 -18.56 4.98 7.97
N VAL A 148 -17.74 4.49 7.04
CA VAL A 148 -17.81 4.81 5.61
C VAL A 148 -18.07 3.54 4.82
N GLU A 149 -19.02 3.61 3.90
CA GLU A 149 -19.33 2.56 2.94
C GLU A 149 -18.82 2.97 1.55
N THR A 150 -18.20 2.04 0.84
CA THR A 150 -17.70 2.21 -0.53
C THR A 150 -18.48 1.34 -1.49
N ASP A 151 -18.63 1.77 -2.76
CA ASP A 151 -19.32 0.98 -3.78
C ASP A 151 -18.58 -0.33 -4.08
N THR A 152 -17.25 -0.24 -4.17
CA THR A 152 -16.38 -1.41 -4.33
C THR A 152 -15.34 -1.44 -3.21
N LEU A 153 -15.26 -2.54 -2.46
CA LEU A 153 -14.23 -2.77 -1.48
C LEU A 153 -13.26 -3.85 -1.96
N ILE A 154 -11.99 -3.50 -2.05
CA ILE A 154 -10.89 -4.38 -2.41
C ILE A 154 -10.12 -4.78 -1.16
N LEU A 155 -10.10 -6.07 -0.86
CA LEU A 155 -9.32 -6.65 0.22
C LEU A 155 -7.98 -7.14 -0.31
N THR A 156 -6.87 -6.60 0.20
CA THR A 156 -5.53 -7.09 -0.14
C THR A 156 -5.02 -8.10 0.90
N THR A 157 -4.40 -9.16 0.42
CA THR A 157 -3.68 -10.15 1.24
C THR A 157 -2.43 -10.61 0.51
N THR A 158 -1.37 -10.97 1.23
CA THR A 158 -0.15 -11.45 0.55
C THR A 158 -0.16 -12.95 0.35
N TYR A 159 0.47 -13.41 -0.71
CA TYR A 159 0.67 -14.83 -1.00
C TYR A 159 1.34 -15.58 0.16
N ASN A 160 2.45 -15.05 0.68
CA ASN A 160 3.25 -15.71 1.71
C ASN A 160 2.61 -15.68 3.11
N ARG A 161 1.76 -14.71 3.40
CA ARG A 161 1.09 -14.54 4.70
C ARG A 161 -0.36 -14.12 4.52
N PRO A 162 -1.21 -15.01 4.00
CA PRO A 162 -2.59 -14.68 3.74
C PRO A 162 -3.39 -14.58 5.04
N TYR A 163 -4.39 -13.67 5.06
CA TYR A 163 -5.21 -13.41 6.24
C TYR A 163 -5.86 -14.65 6.84
N PHE A 164 -6.26 -15.61 6.00
CA PHE A 164 -6.94 -16.83 6.44
C PHE A 164 -6.03 -17.78 7.25
N SER A 165 -4.71 -17.60 7.17
CA SER A 165 -3.72 -18.39 7.92
C SER A 165 -3.16 -17.65 9.14
N ASP A 166 -3.64 -16.43 9.42
CA ASP A 166 -3.13 -15.57 10.48
C ASP A 166 -4.06 -15.57 11.72
N GLN A 167 -3.60 -15.01 12.83
CA GLN A 167 -4.31 -14.90 14.11
C GLN A 167 -4.49 -13.43 14.49
N HIS A 168 -5.38 -13.16 15.46
CA HIS A 168 -5.60 -11.81 15.98
C HIS A 168 -4.37 -11.26 16.72
N LEU A 169 -4.24 -9.94 16.68
CA LEU A 169 -3.31 -9.24 17.54
C LEU A 169 -3.58 -9.56 19.02
N PRO A 170 -2.55 -9.70 19.86
CA PRO A 170 -1.11 -9.60 19.58
C PRO A 170 -0.44 -10.92 19.16
N LEU A 171 -1.17 -12.05 19.09
CA LEU A 171 -0.61 -13.36 18.70
C LEU A 171 -0.21 -13.41 17.23
N GLY A 172 -0.99 -12.82 16.36
CA GLY A 172 -0.76 -12.71 14.94
C GLY A 172 -0.85 -11.26 14.47
N ARG A 173 -1.34 -11.05 13.25
CA ARG A 173 -1.39 -9.75 12.61
C ARG A 173 -2.80 -9.27 12.29
N LEU A 174 -3.84 -10.08 12.56
CA LEU A 174 -5.20 -9.71 12.22
C LEU A 174 -5.72 -8.57 13.11
N ARG A 175 -6.18 -7.51 12.44
CA ARG A 175 -6.88 -6.37 13.05
C ARG A 175 -8.36 -6.64 13.26
N GLU A 176 -8.91 -7.62 12.55
CA GLU A 176 -10.31 -8.04 12.58
C GLU A 176 -10.43 -9.54 12.30
N SER A 177 -11.62 -10.10 12.52
CA SER A 177 -11.94 -11.51 12.20
C SER A 177 -11.73 -11.80 10.70
N LYS A 178 -11.34 -13.03 10.38
CA LYS A 178 -11.26 -13.54 9.00
C LYS A 178 -12.60 -13.42 8.26
N SER A 179 -13.72 -13.57 8.97
CA SER A 179 -15.07 -13.39 8.43
C SER A 179 -15.31 -11.99 7.87
N SER A 180 -14.57 -10.97 8.34
CA SER A 180 -14.66 -9.61 7.80
C SER A 180 -14.28 -9.53 6.30
N ALA A 181 -13.62 -10.55 5.76
CA ALA A 181 -13.35 -10.66 4.32
C ALA A 181 -14.63 -10.70 3.48
N SER A 182 -15.77 -11.14 4.04
CA SER A 182 -17.06 -11.12 3.36
C SER A 182 -17.52 -9.74 2.92
N ARG A 183 -17.02 -8.66 3.51
CA ARG A 183 -17.39 -7.29 3.11
C ARG A 183 -16.81 -6.87 1.76
N ALA A 184 -15.74 -7.51 1.31
CA ALA A 184 -15.07 -7.14 0.07
C ALA A 184 -15.71 -7.82 -1.15
N GLN A 185 -15.89 -7.07 -2.23
CA GLN A 185 -16.31 -7.60 -3.53
C GLN A 185 -15.12 -8.19 -4.30
N ILE A 186 -13.92 -7.67 -4.05
CA ILE A 186 -12.69 -8.12 -4.71
C ILE A 186 -11.66 -8.49 -3.65
N ILE A 187 -11.04 -9.66 -3.81
CA ILE A 187 -9.92 -10.10 -2.99
C ILE A 187 -8.68 -10.19 -3.88
N LEU A 188 -7.66 -9.38 -3.58
CA LEU A 188 -6.37 -9.42 -4.27
C LEU A 188 -5.35 -10.19 -3.44
N VAL A 189 -4.88 -11.32 -3.97
CA VAL A 189 -3.71 -12.02 -3.45
C VAL A 189 -2.49 -11.40 -4.10
N THR A 190 -1.78 -10.58 -3.34
CA THR A 190 -0.67 -9.76 -3.82
C THR A 190 0.69 -10.41 -3.59
N LYS A 191 1.72 -9.89 -4.25
CA LYS A 191 3.11 -10.35 -4.10
C LYS A 191 3.26 -11.84 -4.37
N CYS A 192 2.53 -12.35 -5.34
CA CYS A 192 2.69 -13.72 -5.80
C CYS A 192 4.04 -13.90 -6.50
N PRO A 193 4.66 -15.08 -6.40
CA PRO A 193 5.86 -15.40 -7.16
C PRO A 193 5.55 -15.46 -8.67
N GLU A 194 6.52 -15.17 -9.52
CA GLU A 194 6.35 -15.17 -10.98
C GLU A 194 5.91 -16.52 -11.53
N ASN A 195 6.40 -17.59 -10.93
CA ASN A 195 6.11 -18.98 -11.30
C ASN A 195 4.89 -19.56 -10.56
N LEU A 196 3.91 -18.73 -10.18
CA LEU A 196 2.69 -19.19 -9.51
C LEU A 196 1.91 -20.16 -10.39
N THR A 197 1.78 -21.40 -9.95
CA THR A 197 1.08 -22.46 -10.70
C THR A 197 -0.44 -22.42 -10.46
N ASN A 198 -1.21 -22.95 -11.43
CA ASN A 198 -2.66 -23.10 -11.29
C ASN A 198 -3.04 -23.97 -10.08
N PHE A 199 -2.22 -24.96 -9.73
CA PHE A 199 -2.44 -25.78 -8.53
C PHE A 199 -2.35 -24.96 -7.24
N GLN A 200 -1.35 -24.08 -7.14
CA GLN A 200 -1.17 -23.20 -6.00
C GLN A 200 -2.32 -22.18 -5.89
N GLN A 201 -2.76 -21.61 -7.03
CA GLN A 201 -3.93 -20.72 -7.07
C GLN A 201 -5.18 -21.44 -6.56
N LYS A 202 -5.50 -22.63 -7.08
CA LYS A 202 -6.64 -23.45 -6.63
C LYS A 202 -6.59 -23.76 -5.13
N LYS A 203 -5.41 -24.05 -4.58
CA LYS A 203 -5.23 -24.29 -3.14
C LYS A 203 -5.55 -23.05 -2.31
N ILE A 204 -5.16 -21.86 -2.75
CA ILE A 204 -5.47 -20.60 -2.08
C ILE A 204 -6.95 -20.28 -2.21
N LEU A 205 -7.54 -20.42 -3.40
CA LEU A 205 -8.98 -20.22 -3.64
C LEU A 205 -9.83 -21.10 -2.72
N LYS A 206 -9.47 -22.37 -2.57
CA LYS A 206 -10.16 -23.28 -1.63
C LYS A 206 -10.08 -22.79 -0.19
N LYS A 207 -8.98 -22.15 0.23
CA LYS A 207 -8.83 -21.61 1.59
C LYS A 207 -9.53 -20.27 1.79
N ILE A 208 -9.56 -19.42 0.77
CA ILE A 208 -10.33 -18.16 0.78
C ILE A 208 -11.82 -18.49 0.85
N ASN A 209 -12.27 -19.54 0.11
CA ASN A 209 -13.67 -19.94 -0.04
C ASN A 209 -14.57 -18.75 -0.35
N PRO A 210 -14.36 -18.07 -1.52
CA PRO A 210 -15.04 -16.84 -1.84
C PRO A 210 -16.54 -17.03 -1.97
N LEU A 211 -17.30 -16.05 -1.53
CA LEU A 211 -18.74 -15.97 -1.71
C LEU A 211 -19.08 -15.70 -3.19
N SER A 212 -20.30 -15.99 -3.62
CA SER A 212 -20.74 -15.91 -5.01
C SER A 212 -20.53 -14.53 -5.66
N TYR A 213 -20.63 -13.46 -4.87
CA TYR A 213 -20.40 -12.08 -5.33
C TYR A 213 -18.93 -11.64 -5.29
N GLN A 214 -18.04 -12.46 -4.73
CA GLN A 214 -16.61 -12.12 -4.59
C GLN A 214 -15.81 -12.60 -5.80
N SER A 215 -14.95 -11.74 -6.29
CA SER A 215 -13.94 -12.08 -7.28
C SER A 215 -12.56 -12.12 -6.66
N VAL A 216 -11.80 -13.19 -6.93
CA VAL A 216 -10.43 -13.33 -6.43
C VAL A 216 -9.46 -13.20 -7.60
N PHE A 217 -8.41 -12.40 -7.39
CA PHE A 217 -7.33 -12.19 -8.35
C PHE A 217 -5.98 -12.42 -7.70
N PHE A 218 -5.02 -12.85 -8.51
CA PHE A 218 -3.62 -13.02 -8.13
C PHE A 218 -2.77 -11.98 -8.85
N THR A 219 -1.92 -11.29 -8.09
CA THR A 219 -1.08 -10.23 -8.65
C THR A 219 0.35 -10.36 -8.15
N LYS A 220 1.28 -9.96 -9.00
CA LYS A 220 2.71 -9.88 -8.71
C LYS A 220 3.18 -8.43 -8.72
N ILE A 221 4.41 -8.23 -8.29
CA ILE A 221 5.10 -6.94 -8.38
C ILE A 221 6.08 -7.02 -9.53
N ASP A 222 5.90 -6.16 -10.52
CA ASP A 222 6.86 -5.96 -11.60
C ASP A 222 7.76 -4.76 -11.26
N TYR A 223 9.04 -4.93 -11.45
CA TYR A 223 10.03 -3.86 -11.36
C TYR A 223 10.22 -3.20 -12.73
N SER A 224 10.37 -1.89 -12.75
CA SER A 224 10.65 -1.15 -13.97
C SER A 224 12.01 -1.54 -14.56
N GLU A 225 12.14 -1.49 -15.87
CA GLU A 225 13.44 -1.57 -16.56
C GLU A 225 14.20 -0.24 -16.51
N ASN A 226 13.59 0.82 -15.95
CA ASN A 226 14.18 2.13 -15.78
C ASN A 226 14.22 2.55 -14.31
N ILE A 227 15.27 3.25 -13.95
CA ILE A 227 15.38 4.02 -12.72
C ILE A 227 15.02 5.47 -13.00
N ILE A 228 14.29 6.08 -12.09
CA ILE A 228 13.80 7.45 -12.31
C ILE A 228 14.01 8.33 -11.07
N ASN A 229 13.96 9.63 -11.30
CA ASN A 229 13.81 10.66 -10.28
C ASN A 229 12.90 11.79 -10.82
N ARG A 230 12.92 12.98 -10.22
CA ARG A 230 12.08 14.11 -10.66
C ARG A 230 12.40 14.65 -12.04
N GLU A 231 13.64 14.48 -12.51
CA GLU A 231 14.17 15.12 -13.72
C GLU A 231 14.61 14.11 -14.78
N LYS A 232 15.00 12.91 -14.35
CA LYS A 232 15.71 11.95 -15.19
C LYS A 232 15.05 10.58 -15.18
N ASN A 233 15.10 9.97 -16.36
CA ASN A 233 14.69 8.58 -16.58
C ASN A 233 15.85 7.87 -17.31
N LYS A 234 16.40 6.81 -16.72
CA LYS A 234 17.55 6.08 -17.25
C LYS A 234 17.26 4.57 -17.22
N PRO A 235 17.75 3.80 -18.20
CA PRO A 235 17.68 2.35 -18.14
C PRO A 235 18.38 1.81 -16.88
N LEU A 236 17.79 0.82 -16.22
CA LEU A 236 18.42 0.13 -15.10
C LEU A 236 19.75 -0.52 -15.52
N SER A 237 19.85 -0.99 -16.77
CA SER A 237 21.06 -1.54 -17.37
C SER A 237 22.20 -0.53 -17.54
N SER A 238 21.93 0.78 -17.44
CA SER A 238 22.97 1.82 -17.46
C SER A 238 23.78 1.91 -16.16
N LEU A 239 23.44 1.12 -15.14
CA LEU A 239 24.19 1.01 -13.90
C LEU A 239 25.40 0.10 -14.09
N GLU A 240 26.40 0.55 -14.82
CA GLU A 240 27.64 -0.20 -15.15
C GLU A 240 28.57 -0.36 -13.95
N PHE A 241 28.51 0.54 -12.98
CA PHE A 241 29.38 0.57 -11.81
C PHE A 241 28.63 0.21 -10.54
N PRO A 242 29.34 -0.29 -9.51
CA PRO A 242 28.73 -0.54 -8.21
C PRO A 242 28.01 0.70 -7.69
N PHE A 243 26.76 0.56 -7.29
CA PHE A 243 25.95 1.62 -6.71
C PHE A 243 25.60 1.34 -5.24
N LEU A 244 25.04 2.32 -4.56
CA LEU A 244 24.57 2.18 -3.20
C LEU A 244 23.06 1.96 -3.21
N LEU A 245 22.62 0.79 -2.76
CA LEU A 245 21.19 0.51 -2.54
C LEU A 245 20.81 0.93 -1.11
N ILE A 246 19.79 1.79 -0.99
CA ILE A 246 19.25 2.20 0.32
C ILE A 246 17.80 1.74 0.41
N THR A 247 17.44 1.04 1.49
CA THR A 247 16.06 0.63 1.74
C THR A 247 15.66 0.84 3.19
N GLY A 248 14.48 1.46 3.40
CA GLY A 248 13.79 1.62 4.67
C GLY A 248 12.36 1.08 4.61
N ILE A 249 12.18 -0.08 3.99
CA ILE A 249 10.89 -0.79 3.85
C ILE A 249 10.87 -2.08 4.68
N ASP A 250 9.67 -2.62 4.93
CA ASP A 250 9.44 -3.81 5.78
C ASP A 250 10.19 -5.06 5.28
N ASN A 251 10.16 -5.32 3.98
CA ASN A 251 10.88 -6.44 3.37
C ASN A 251 11.57 -6.02 2.06
N PRO A 252 12.87 -5.78 2.05
CA PRO A 252 13.65 -5.43 0.86
C PRO A 252 14.08 -6.65 0.02
N ASP A 253 13.97 -7.88 0.54
CA ASP A 253 14.51 -9.08 -0.10
C ASP A 253 14.03 -9.27 -1.56
N PRO A 254 12.75 -9.02 -1.92
CA PRO A 254 12.33 -9.13 -3.32
C PRO A 254 13.08 -8.16 -4.26
N LEU A 255 13.37 -6.94 -3.80
CA LEU A 255 14.14 -5.96 -4.57
C LEU A 255 15.60 -6.40 -4.71
N VAL A 256 16.21 -6.85 -3.62
CA VAL A 256 17.58 -7.36 -3.61
C VAL A 256 17.71 -8.53 -4.58
N ASN A 257 16.83 -9.54 -4.47
CA ASN A 257 16.83 -10.70 -5.34
C ASN A 257 16.64 -10.33 -6.83
N PHE A 258 15.79 -9.34 -7.12
CA PHE A 258 15.60 -8.85 -8.49
C PHE A 258 16.89 -8.22 -9.05
N LEU A 259 17.57 -7.37 -8.27
CA LEU A 259 18.81 -6.72 -8.70
C LEU A 259 19.96 -7.74 -8.85
N GLU A 260 20.04 -8.72 -7.96
CA GLU A 260 21.01 -9.85 -8.06
C GLU A 260 20.75 -10.73 -9.28
N ALA A 261 19.48 -11.03 -9.59
CA ALA A 261 19.11 -11.78 -10.80
C ALA A 261 19.48 -11.03 -12.10
N LYS A 262 19.49 -9.68 -12.07
CA LYS A 262 19.99 -8.82 -13.14
C LYS A 262 21.53 -8.72 -13.16
N LYS A 263 22.24 -9.41 -12.23
CA LYS A 263 23.71 -9.40 -12.08
C LYS A 263 24.29 -8.00 -11.82
N LEU A 264 23.51 -7.13 -11.17
CA LEU A 264 23.96 -5.79 -10.82
C LEU A 264 24.80 -5.82 -9.53
N ASN A 265 25.85 -5.01 -9.49
CA ASN A 265 26.75 -4.93 -8.33
C ASN A 265 26.38 -3.72 -7.45
N PHE A 266 26.07 -3.94 -6.18
CA PHE A 266 25.68 -2.88 -5.25
C PHE A 266 26.09 -3.17 -3.80
N ASN A 267 26.22 -2.11 -3.02
CA ASN A 267 26.34 -2.17 -1.57
C ASN A 267 24.96 -1.84 -0.96
N HIS A 268 24.43 -2.69 -0.08
CA HIS A 268 23.10 -2.48 0.50
C HIS A 268 23.19 -1.87 1.90
N LEU A 269 22.58 -0.72 2.11
CA LEU A 269 22.30 -0.11 3.42
C LEU A 269 20.82 -0.28 3.76
N LYS A 270 20.55 -1.18 4.70
CA LYS A 270 19.20 -1.47 5.18
C LYS A 270 18.88 -0.67 6.42
N PHE A 271 17.76 0.06 6.40
CA PHE A 271 17.21 0.81 7.51
C PHE A 271 15.88 0.21 7.99
N SER A 272 15.39 0.66 9.14
CA SER A 272 14.09 0.26 9.66
C SER A 272 12.94 0.75 8.76
N ASN A 273 11.80 0.07 8.83
CA ASN A 273 10.62 0.47 8.05
C ASN A 273 10.12 1.89 8.45
N HIS A 274 9.88 2.73 7.47
CA HIS A 274 9.56 4.16 7.63
C HIS A 274 10.66 4.96 8.36
N HIS A 275 11.92 4.65 8.07
CA HIS A 275 13.05 5.31 8.69
C HIS A 275 13.09 6.81 8.37
N ARG A 276 13.42 7.62 9.38
CA ARG A 276 13.68 9.06 9.23
C ARG A 276 15.18 9.26 9.31
N PHE A 277 15.75 9.73 8.21
CA PHE A 277 17.19 9.91 8.13
C PHE A 277 17.64 11.12 8.95
N SER A 278 18.57 10.91 9.87
CA SER A 278 19.24 11.97 10.62
C SER A 278 20.36 12.59 9.79
N VAL A 279 20.78 13.81 10.15
CA VAL A 279 21.90 14.49 9.49
C VAL A 279 23.19 13.66 9.56
N SER A 280 23.43 12.97 10.67
CA SER A 280 24.60 12.10 10.81
C SER A 280 24.55 10.88 9.90
N GLU A 281 23.37 10.28 9.70
CA GLU A 281 23.18 9.18 8.77
C GLU A 281 23.33 9.62 7.31
N ILE A 282 22.82 10.80 6.95
CA ILE A 282 23.03 11.37 5.60
C ILE A 282 24.53 11.58 5.33
N LYS A 283 25.29 12.13 6.29
CA LYS A 283 26.76 12.26 6.16
C LYS A 283 27.45 10.90 6.01
N ASN A 284 27.00 9.89 6.76
CA ASN A 284 27.53 8.53 6.63
C ASN A 284 27.19 7.89 5.27
N ILE A 285 25.97 8.11 4.76
CA ILE A 285 25.56 7.67 3.41
C ILE A 285 26.49 8.34 2.37
N GLU A 286 26.68 9.65 2.46
CA GLU A 286 27.53 10.41 1.52
C GLU A 286 29.00 9.89 1.55
N SER A 287 29.56 9.62 2.72
CA SER A 287 30.91 9.06 2.83
C SER A 287 31.01 7.65 2.22
N LYS A 288 30.03 6.78 2.46
CA LYS A 288 29.97 5.41 1.93
C LYS A 288 29.69 5.36 0.45
N ARG A 289 29.01 6.38 -0.09
CA ARG A 289 28.69 6.48 -1.50
C ARG A 289 29.94 6.54 -2.39
N SER A 290 31.01 7.23 -1.96
CA SER A 290 32.29 7.31 -2.69
C SER A 290 32.09 7.65 -4.17
N LYS A 291 31.30 8.67 -4.49
CA LYS A 291 30.89 9.09 -5.84
C LYS A 291 29.95 8.12 -6.59
N LYS A 292 29.48 7.04 -5.97
CA LYS A 292 28.52 6.11 -6.55
C LYS A 292 27.11 6.72 -6.61
N LEU A 293 26.30 6.22 -7.53
CA LEU A 293 24.88 6.52 -7.60
C LEU A 293 24.15 5.86 -6.43
N ILE A 294 23.06 6.46 -5.96
CA ILE A 294 22.16 5.90 -4.96
C ILE A 294 20.90 5.42 -5.65
N LEU A 295 20.58 4.14 -5.47
CA LEU A 295 19.30 3.56 -5.85
C LEU A 295 18.49 3.28 -4.58
N THR A 296 17.19 3.58 -4.62
CA THR A 296 16.31 3.38 -3.47
C THR A 296 14.92 2.93 -3.91
N THR A 297 14.00 2.78 -2.96
CA THR A 297 12.58 2.57 -3.25
C THR A 297 11.87 3.92 -3.44
N GLU A 298 10.74 3.93 -4.12
CA GLU A 298 9.95 5.16 -4.32
C GLU A 298 9.53 5.80 -2.98
N LYS A 299 9.22 4.98 -1.95
CA LYS A 299 8.91 5.47 -0.60
C LYS A 299 10.10 6.14 0.09
N ASP A 300 11.27 5.57 -0.03
CA ASP A 300 12.48 6.11 0.61
C ASP A 300 13.02 7.30 -0.18
N PHE A 301 12.80 7.33 -1.51
CA PHE A 301 13.14 8.47 -2.36
C PHE A 301 12.51 9.77 -1.84
N ALA A 302 11.21 9.75 -1.52
CA ALA A 302 10.51 10.92 -0.97
C ALA A 302 11.11 11.47 0.33
N ARG A 303 11.88 10.65 1.08
CA ARG A 303 12.56 11.06 2.31
C ARG A 303 14.00 11.50 2.08
N LEU A 304 14.61 11.07 0.97
CA LEU A 304 16.01 11.31 0.63
C LEU A 304 16.20 12.44 -0.39
N GLU A 305 15.16 12.76 -1.19
CA GLU A 305 15.25 13.69 -2.33
C GLU A 305 15.74 15.10 -1.96
N ASN A 306 15.51 15.54 -0.72
CA ASN A 306 15.97 16.85 -0.23
C ASN A 306 17.45 16.87 0.18
N TYR A 307 18.10 15.71 0.25
CA TYR A 307 19.49 15.59 0.70
C TYR A 307 20.48 15.29 -0.43
N PHE A 308 19.98 14.79 -1.56
CA PHE A 308 20.81 14.39 -2.70
C PHE A 308 20.26 15.01 -3.98
N ASN A 309 21.14 15.41 -4.88
CA ASN A 309 20.75 15.99 -6.16
C ASN A 309 20.26 14.92 -7.16
N SER A 310 19.64 15.39 -8.25
CA SER A 310 19.06 14.56 -9.30
C SER A 310 20.07 13.75 -10.13
N ASP A 311 21.36 14.05 -10.03
CA ASP A 311 22.41 13.23 -10.67
C ASP A 311 22.73 11.97 -9.90
N ILE A 312 22.44 11.97 -8.61
CA ILE A 312 22.92 10.97 -7.66
C ILE A 312 21.80 10.02 -7.22
N LEU A 313 20.61 10.55 -6.89
CA LEU A 313 19.53 9.80 -6.28
C LEU A 313 18.47 9.38 -7.30
N PHE A 314 18.21 8.07 -7.36
CA PHE A 314 17.18 7.47 -8.19
C PHE A 314 16.40 6.44 -7.40
N TYR A 315 15.19 6.16 -7.84
CA TYR A 315 14.42 5.02 -7.33
C TYR A 315 14.04 4.07 -8.45
N LEU A 316 13.79 2.81 -8.08
CA LEU A 316 13.27 1.81 -8.99
C LEU A 316 11.76 1.71 -8.82
N PRO A 317 10.97 2.14 -9.84
CA PRO A 317 9.51 2.02 -9.77
C PRO A 317 9.06 0.57 -9.74
N ILE A 318 7.96 0.35 -9.04
CA ILE A 318 7.25 -0.92 -9.03
C ILE A 318 5.81 -0.71 -9.47
N LYS A 319 5.22 -1.73 -10.06
CA LYS A 319 3.80 -1.75 -10.40
C LYS A 319 3.18 -3.10 -10.06
N MET A 320 1.88 -3.10 -9.78
CA MET A 320 1.09 -4.31 -9.72
C MET A 320 0.80 -4.81 -11.13
N SER A 321 0.91 -6.12 -11.35
CA SER A 321 0.47 -6.76 -12.59
C SER A 321 -0.27 -8.05 -12.31
N PHE A 322 -1.15 -8.41 -13.25
CA PHE A 322 -1.84 -9.69 -13.29
C PHE A 322 -1.00 -10.70 -14.09
N PHE A 323 -1.34 -11.98 -13.98
CA PHE A 323 -0.61 -13.04 -14.70
C PHE A 323 -1.00 -13.13 -16.18
N ASP A 324 -2.21 -12.67 -16.52
CA ASP A 324 -2.67 -12.65 -17.90
C ASP A 324 -3.56 -11.43 -18.21
N ARG A 325 -3.77 -11.20 -19.50
CA ARG A 325 -4.57 -10.05 -20.00
C ARG A 325 -6.06 -10.20 -19.67
N THR A 326 -6.57 -11.41 -19.62
CA THR A 326 -7.98 -11.69 -19.34
C THR A 326 -8.33 -11.28 -17.91
N GLU A 327 -7.49 -11.67 -16.95
CA GLU A 327 -7.66 -11.26 -15.54
C GLU A 327 -7.54 -9.74 -15.38
N THR A 328 -6.63 -9.09 -16.12
CA THR A 328 -6.51 -7.63 -16.14
C THR A 328 -7.82 -6.97 -16.61
N GLN A 329 -8.36 -7.41 -17.74
CA GLN A 329 -9.61 -6.89 -18.30
C GLN A 329 -10.80 -7.14 -17.37
N ARG A 330 -10.87 -8.33 -16.77
CA ARG A 330 -11.91 -8.69 -15.80
C ARG A 330 -11.85 -7.79 -14.56
N PHE A 331 -10.65 -7.52 -14.03
CA PHE A 331 -10.49 -6.60 -12.90
C PHE A 331 -10.94 -5.18 -13.29
N HIS A 332 -10.48 -4.66 -14.44
CA HIS A 332 -10.89 -3.35 -14.94
C HIS A 332 -12.41 -3.23 -15.06
N SER A 333 -13.06 -4.23 -15.64
CA SER A 333 -14.52 -4.21 -15.80
C SER A 333 -15.27 -4.16 -14.47
N LEU A 334 -14.75 -4.80 -13.42
CA LEU A 334 -15.35 -4.80 -12.09
C LEU A 334 -15.19 -3.43 -11.38
N VAL A 335 -14.03 -2.79 -11.48
CA VAL A 335 -13.80 -1.49 -10.82
C VAL A 335 -14.40 -0.32 -11.62
N GLN A 336 -14.69 -0.51 -12.91
CA GLN A 336 -15.33 0.49 -13.76
C GLN A 336 -16.86 0.42 -13.76
N LYS A 337 -17.46 -0.74 -13.53
CA LYS A 337 -18.92 -0.93 -13.56
C LYS A 337 -19.65 -0.35 -12.35
N ASN A 338 -19.05 -0.35 -11.21
CA ASN A 338 -19.61 0.17 -9.96
C ASN A 338 -19.14 1.64 -9.79
#